data_d2ed09f5887170c0c32a7583bedddcc8
#
_entry.id   d2ed09f5887170c0c32a7583bedddcc8
#
_cell.length_a   1.000
_cell.length_b   1.000
_cell.length_c   1.000
_cell.angle_alpha   90.00
_cell.angle_beta   90.00
_cell.angle_gamma   90.00
#
_symmetry.space_group_name_H-M   'P 1'
#
loop_
_entity.id
_entity.type
_entity.pdbx_description
1 polymer ?
#
loop_
_entity_poly.entity_id
_entity_poly.type
_entity_poly.pdbx_seq_one_letter_code
_entity_poly.pdbx_strand_id
1 'polypeptide(L)'
;MEEKIRIGISTCLLGESVRYDGGHKRDRFVTDTLGQFLEFVPVCPEMECGLGVPRESMRLVGKPESPRLVTNRTKIDHTERMITWARKRVQELEKEDLCGFIFKSRSPSSGMERVRVYNEKGIPEKKGVGMFARIFMEHFPLLPVEEDGRLHDIRLRENFIERIFALKRWRDLVDEKRSRGRLVAFHTQHKLLILSHGHKHSRILGKLVAEAKSISPKQLYPQYQALFMEALKLKTTVKKNINVLQHMMGYFKKQLSADEKQELLETFNQYREGYIPLIVPLTLIKHYVGKYDQPYLKQQVYLNPHPIELKLRNHA
;
A
#
# COMPACT_ATOMS: atom_id res chain seq x y z
N MET A 1 15.88 -11.52 14.80
CA MET A 1 15.29 -10.24 14.36
C MET A 1 14.40 -10.59 13.18
N GLU A 2 13.14 -10.16 13.19
CA GLU A 2 12.27 -10.32 12.01
C GLU A 2 12.88 -9.53 10.83
N GLU A 3 12.87 -10.15 9.65
CA GLU A 3 13.33 -9.53 8.43
C GLU A 3 12.49 -8.32 8.10
N LYS A 4 13.14 -7.15 7.94
CA LYS A 4 12.42 -5.90 7.61
C LYS A 4 11.82 -6.00 6.21
N ILE A 5 10.64 -5.42 6.06
CA ILE A 5 9.96 -5.35 4.76
C ILE A 5 10.69 -4.37 3.86
N ARG A 6 11.12 -4.83 2.67
CA ARG A 6 11.82 -3.96 1.70
C ARG A 6 10.84 -3.18 0.85
N ILE A 7 11.04 -1.87 0.76
CA ILE A 7 10.28 -0.98 -0.14
C ILE A 7 11.19 -0.02 -0.88
N GLY A 8 10.87 0.26 -2.12
CA GLY A 8 11.55 1.28 -2.90
C GLY A 8 11.13 2.69 -2.43
N ILE A 9 12.04 3.66 -2.57
CA ILE A 9 11.76 5.04 -2.18
C ILE A 9 12.54 6.04 -3.02
N SER A 10 11.94 7.20 -3.32
CA SER A 10 12.68 8.32 -3.88
C SER A 10 13.75 8.81 -2.90
N THR A 11 15.01 8.70 -3.27
CA THR A 11 16.21 8.93 -2.44
C THR A 11 16.20 10.24 -1.65
N CYS A 12 15.70 11.32 -2.26
CA CYS A 12 15.62 12.62 -1.59
C CYS A 12 14.70 12.64 -0.34
N LEU A 13 13.80 11.67 -0.20
CA LEU A 13 12.92 11.54 0.97
C LEU A 13 13.65 10.97 2.19
N LEU A 14 14.79 10.32 2.00
CA LEU A 14 15.67 9.83 3.06
C LEU A 14 16.59 10.92 3.64
N GLY A 15 16.64 12.10 3.00
CA GLY A 15 17.49 13.19 3.41
C GLY A 15 18.79 13.32 2.61
N GLU A 16 18.94 12.54 1.53
CA GLU A 16 20.09 12.64 0.64
C GLU A 16 19.97 13.84 -0.30
N SER A 17 21.08 14.57 -0.48
CA SER A 17 21.18 15.81 -1.26
C SER A 17 21.26 15.55 -2.77
N VAL A 18 20.27 14.84 -3.32
CA VAL A 18 20.22 14.40 -4.73
C VAL A 18 19.27 15.21 -5.61
N ARG A 19 18.67 16.27 -5.09
CA ARG A 19 17.79 17.13 -5.87
C ARG A 19 18.58 18.01 -6.81
N TYR A 20 17.89 18.58 -7.82
CA TYR A 20 18.48 19.46 -8.83
C TYR A 20 19.24 20.66 -8.22
N ASP A 21 18.78 21.16 -7.08
CA ASP A 21 19.33 22.28 -6.31
C ASP A 21 20.39 21.88 -5.27
N GLY A 22 20.80 20.62 -5.22
CA GLY A 22 21.70 20.08 -4.20
C GLY A 22 21.06 19.89 -2.82
N GLY A 23 19.74 20.07 -2.71
CA GLY A 23 18.99 19.86 -1.46
C GLY A 23 18.37 18.47 -1.36
N HIS A 24 17.57 18.29 -0.31
CA HIS A 24 16.77 17.07 -0.06
C HIS A 24 15.32 17.42 0.33
N LYS A 25 14.50 16.40 0.55
CA LYS A 25 13.11 16.51 1.05
C LYS A 25 12.84 15.40 2.07
N ARG A 26 13.72 15.28 3.09
CA ARG A 26 13.56 14.28 4.15
C ARG A 26 12.15 14.32 4.71
N ASP A 27 11.49 13.17 4.72
CA ASP A 27 10.21 12.97 5.37
C ASP A 27 10.43 12.23 6.70
N ARG A 28 10.18 12.94 7.82
CA ARG A 28 10.43 12.39 9.17
C ARG A 28 9.53 11.21 9.50
N PHE A 29 8.28 11.21 9.04
CA PHE A 29 7.41 10.04 9.24
C PHE A 29 7.99 8.81 8.57
N VAL A 30 8.47 8.96 7.34
CA VAL A 30 9.09 7.86 6.60
C VAL A 30 10.39 7.42 7.27
N THR A 31 11.32 8.33 7.56
CA THR A 31 12.64 7.96 8.09
C THR A 31 12.60 7.52 9.54
N ASP A 32 11.86 8.23 10.41
CA ASP A 32 11.95 8.07 11.88
C ASP A 32 10.89 7.07 12.39
N THR A 33 9.75 6.93 11.71
CA THR A 33 8.68 6.01 12.10
C THR A 33 8.69 4.73 11.25
N LEU A 34 8.53 4.85 9.93
CA LEU A 34 8.47 3.66 9.06
C LEU A 34 9.82 2.94 8.98
N GLY A 35 10.95 3.64 9.02
CA GLY A 35 12.29 3.05 8.99
C GLY A 35 12.61 2.10 10.15
N GLN A 36 11.80 2.08 11.20
CA GLN A 36 11.92 1.09 12.26
C GLN A 36 11.46 -0.30 11.81
N PHE A 37 10.49 -0.36 10.88
CA PHE A 37 9.84 -1.59 10.39
C PHE A 37 10.21 -1.95 8.97
N LEU A 38 10.70 -0.98 8.19
CA LEU A 38 10.97 -1.11 6.77
C LEU A 38 12.46 -0.93 6.46
N GLU A 39 12.94 -1.64 5.46
CA GLU A 39 14.22 -1.42 4.81
C GLU A 39 13.99 -0.68 3.50
N PHE A 40 14.69 0.44 3.29
CA PHE A 40 14.50 1.27 2.12
C PHE A 40 15.52 0.95 1.02
N VAL A 41 15.03 0.74 -0.20
CA VAL A 41 15.82 0.66 -1.43
C VAL A 41 15.73 2.01 -2.14
N PRO A 42 16.76 2.87 -2.03
CA PRO A 42 16.72 4.21 -2.59
C PRO A 42 16.79 4.17 -4.12
N VAL A 43 16.02 5.07 -4.77
CA VAL A 43 16.04 5.26 -6.22
C VAL A 43 15.95 6.75 -6.53
N CYS A 44 16.95 7.28 -7.25
CA CYS A 44 16.93 8.63 -7.77
C CYS A 44 17.03 8.60 -9.29
N PRO A 45 15.88 8.71 -10.01
CA PRO A 45 15.90 8.59 -11.48
C PRO A 45 16.85 9.54 -12.18
N GLU A 46 16.94 10.77 -11.71
CA GLU A 46 17.79 11.80 -12.32
C GLU A 46 19.28 11.50 -12.09
N MET A 47 19.66 11.10 -10.89
CA MET A 47 21.05 10.78 -10.58
C MET A 47 21.49 9.50 -11.29
N GLU A 48 20.69 8.46 -11.19
CA GLU A 48 21.02 7.15 -11.72
C GLU A 48 21.01 7.11 -13.25
N CYS A 49 20.20 7.98 -13.91
CA CYS A 49 20.31 8.16 -15.37
C CYS A 49 21.47 9.09 -15.80
N GLY A 50 22.31 9.55 -14.86
CA GLY A 50 23.54 10.30 -15.12
C GLY A 50 23.39 11.81 -15.30
N LEU A 51 22.35 12.44 -14.71
CA LEU A 51 22.14 13.90 -14.82
C LEU A 51 22.93 14.71 -13.79
N GLY A 52 23.49 14.05 -12.75
CA GLY A 52 24.32 14.72 -11.72
C GLY A 52 23.58 15.67 -10.77
N VAL A 53 24.35 16.31 -9.89
CA VAL A 53 23.93 17.37 -8.94
C VAL A 53 25.06 18.40 -8.84
N PRO A 54 24.83 19.73 -8.89
CA PRO A 54 23.54 20.35 -9.24
C PRO A 54 23.19 20.16 -10.72
N ARG A 55 21.90 20.28 -11.04
CA ARG A 55 21.42 20.21 -12.44
C ARG A 55 20.30 21.19 -12.70
N GLU A 56 20.06 21.45 -13.97
CA GLU A 56 18.90 22.27 -14.35
C GLU A 56 17.60 21.53 -14.00
N SER A 57 16.62 22.26 -13.45
CA SER A 57 15.29 21.70 -13.18
C SER A 57 14.59 21.32 -14.49
N MET A 58 13.77 20.26 -14.42
CA MET A 58 13.07 19.69 -15.58
C MET A 58 11.55 19.77 -15.39
N ARG A 59 10.85 19.65 -16.51
CA ARG A 59 9.39 19.58 -16.56
C ARG A 59 8.91 18.61 -17.64
N LEU A 60 7.66 18.17 -17.51
CA LEU A 60 6.98 17.42 -18.57
C LEU A 60 6.31 18.38 -19.54
N VAL A 61 6.45 18.13 -20.85
CA VAL A 61 5.82 18.92 -21.91
C VAL A 61 5.12 18.02 -22.93
N GLY A 62 4.11 18.56 -23.61
CA GLY A 62 3.33 17.85 -24.63
C GLY A 62 2.03 17.26 -24.11
N LYS A 63 1.67 16.08 -24.58
CA LYS A 63 0.44 15.39 -24.18
C LYS A 63 0.64 14.59 -22.88
N PRO A 64 -0.32 14.58 -21.93
CA PRO A 64 -0.20 13.82 -20.69
C PRO A 64 0.04 12.31 -20.87
N GLU A 65 -0.46 11.74 -21.97
CA GLU A 65 -0.32 10.30 -22.27
C GLU A 65 1.11 9.96 -22.74
N SER A 66 1.79 10.90 -23.40
CA SER A 66 3.15 10.74 -23.95
C SER A 66 3.98 12.01 -23.77
N PRO A 67 4.25 12.44 -22.54
CA PRO A 67 4.98 13.67 -22.30
C PRO A 67 6.46 13.48 -22.56
N ARG A 68 7.15 14.58 -22.91
CA ARG A 68 8.61 14.65 -22.97
C ARG A 68 9.16 15.28 -21.70
N LEU A 69 10.32 14.82 -21.26
CA LEU A 69 11.06 15.36 -20.12
C LEU A 69 12.13 16.36 -20.62
N VAL A 70 11.92 17.63 -20.40
CA VAL A 70 12.83 18.68 -20.88
C VAL A 70 13.30 19.59 -19.76
N THR A 71 14.51 20.13 -19.89
CA THR A 71 15.05 21.18 -19.00
C THR A 71 14.24 22.48 -19.14
N ASN A 72 14.14 23.25 -18.05
CA ASN A 72 13.31 24.45 -18.04
C ASN A 72 13.90 25.59 -18.89
N ARG A 73 15.21 25.82 -18.81
CA ARG A 73 15.91 26.93 -19.48
C ARG A 73 16.47 26.52 -20.86
N THR A 74 17.31 25.49 -20.87
CA THR A 74 18.03 25.06 -22.09
C THR A 74 17.18 24.22 -23.05
N LYS A 75 16.01 23.73 -22.63
CA LYS A 75 15.09 22.89 -23.42
C LYS A 75 15.69 21.56 -23.89
N ILE A 76 16.76 21.09 -23.26
CA ILE A 76 17.36 19.80 -23.61
C ILE A 76 16.36 18.70 -23.28
N ASP A 77 16.14 17.79 -24.21
CA ASP A 77 15.23 16.66 -24.09
C ASP A 77 15.97 15.44 -23.49
N HIS A 78 15.51 14.99 -22.33
CA HIS A 78 16.05 13.83 -21.62
C HIS A 78 15.11 12.61 -21.65
N THR A 79 14.07 12.64 -22.49
CA THR A 79 13.03 11.62 -22.56
C THR A 79 13.60 10.23 -22.77
N GLU A 80 14.32 10.03 -23.87
CA GLU A 80 14.86 8.69 -24.22
C GLU A 80 15.88 8.19 -23.21
N ARG A 81 16.72 9.09 -22.69
CA ARG A 81 17.68 8.76 -21.64
C ARG A 81 17.00 8.22 -20.39
N MET A 82 15.96 8.91 -19.93
CA MET A 82 15.17 8.53 -18.75
C MET A 82 14.42 7.22 -18.98
N ILE A 83 13.79 7.04 -20.13
CA ILE A 83 13.04 5.82 -20.48
C ILE A 83 13.98 4.61 -20.52
N THR A 84 15.12 4.74 -21.20
CA THR A 84 16.11 3.65 -21.34
C THR A 84 16.62 3.22 -19.97
N TRP A 85 17.02 4.19 -19.14
CA TRP A 85 17.45 3.91 -17.77
C TRP A 85 16.31 3.27 -16.94
N ALA A 86 15.11 3.84 -16.97
CA ALA A 86 13.98 3.37 -16.17
C ALA A 86 13.60 1.92 -16.49
N ARG A 87 13.58 1.53 -17.78
CA ARG A 87 13.31 0.15 -18.21
C ARG A 87 14.34 -0.84 -17.68
N LYS A 88 15.62 -0.46 -17.67
CA LYS A 88 16.68 -1.30 -17.07
C LYS A 88 16.51 -1.38 -15.57
N ARG A 89 16.28 -0.24 -14.91
CA ARG A 89 16.18 -0.17 -13.45
C ARG A 89 15.02 -0.97 -12.87
N VAL A 90 13.84 -0.99 -13.51
CA VAL A 90 12.72 -1.80 -13.03
C VAL A 90 13.02 -3.31 -13.08
N GLN A 91 13.80 -3.79 -14.06
CA GLN A 91 14.26 -5.18 -14.13
C GLN A 91 15.25 -5.52 -13.00
N GLU A 92 16.11 -4.56 -12.63
CA GLU A 92 17.00 -4.73 -11.48
C GLU A 92 16.19 -4.78 -10.17
N LEU A 93 15.16 -3.92 -10.03
CA LEU A 93 14.28 -3.85 -8.87
C LEU A 93 13.39 -5.11 -8.68
N GLU A 94 13.19 -5.94 -9.71
CA GLU A 94 12.54 -7.26 -9.54
C GLU A 94 13.28 -8.15 -8.54
N LYS A 95 14.62 -8.03 -8.48
CA LYS A 95 15.48 -8.84 -7.61
C LYS A 95 15.49 -8.34 -6.15
N GLU A 96 14.95 -7.14 -5.92
CA GLU A 96 14.95 -6.50 -4.60
C GLU A 96 13.78 -6.93 -3.71
N ASP A 97 12.89 -7.74 -4.22
CA ASP A 97 11.69 -8.26 -3.51
C ASP A 97 10.86 -7.17 -2.81
N LEU A 98 10.63 -6.06 -3.51
CA LEU A 98 9.95 -4.89 -2.96
C LEU A 98 8.48 -5.17 -2.63
N CYS A 99 8.03 -4.85 -1.42
CA CYS A 99 6.63 -4.91 -1.03
C CYS A 99 5.86 -3.59 -1.26
N GLY A 100 6.52 -2.54 -1.74
CA GLY A 100 5.91 -1.26 -2.06
C GLY A 100 6.91 -0.24 -2.58
N PHE A 101 6.40 0.96 -2.95
CA PHE A 101 7.24 2.09 -3.35
C PHE A 101 6.65 3.43 -2.87
N ILE A 102 7.51 4.31 -2.32
CA ILE A 102 7.15 5.69 -1.95
C ILE A 102 7.79 6.66 -2.92
N PHE A 103 6.97 7.28 -3.75
CA PHE A 103 7.38 8.26 -4.73
C PHE A 103 7.48 9.67 -4.17
N LYS A 104 8.38 10.49 -4.75
CA LYS A 104 8.39 11.95 -4.51
C LYS A 104 7.27 12.61 -5.29
N SER A 105 6.34 13.23 -4.59
CA SER A 105 5.19 13.93 -5.18
C SER A 105 5.63 15.09 -6.10
N ARG A 106 4.86 15.30 -7.15
CA ARG A 106 5.01 16.39 -8.13
C ARG A 106 6.34 16.38 -8.90
N SER A 107 7.15 15.34 -8.79
CA SER A 107 8.38 15.21 -9.57
C SER A 107 8.06 14.82 -11.02
N PRO A 108 8.70 15.43 -12.04
CA PRO A 108 8.50 15.04 -13.45
C PRO A 108 9.02 13.63 -13.77
N SER A 109 9.90 13.09 -12.93
CA SER A 109 10.39 11.71 -13.04
C SER A 109 9.64 10.74 -12.13
N SER A 110 9.39 11.12 -10.85
CA SER A 110 8.92 10.21 -9.79
C SER A 110 7.49 10.48 -9.31
N GLY A 111 6.81 11.53 -9.77
CA GLY A 111 5.44 11.81 -9.31
C GLY A 111 4.46 10.75 -9.82
N MET A 112 3.72 10.12 -8.90
CA MET A 112 2.80 9.03 -9.21
C MET A 112 1.54 9.52 -9.94
N GLU A 113 1.07 10.70 -9.59
CA GLU A 113 -0.15 11.29 -10.17
C GLU A 113 -0.10 12.82 -10.16
N ARG A 114 -0.98 13.46 -10.95
CA ARG A 114 -1.20 14.91 -10.94
C ARG A 114 0.07 15.73 -11.17
N VAL A 115 1.05 15.18 -11.86
CA VAL A 115 2.25 15.90 -12.29
C VAL A 115 1.86 16.93 -13.35
N ARG A 116 2.46 18.10 -13.30
CA ARG A 116 2.22 19.16 -14.29
C ARG A 116 2.83 18.78 -15.63
N VAL A 117 2.02 18.75 -16.69
CA VAL A 117 2.44 18.64 -18.08
C VAL A 117 2.11 19.95 -18.76
N TYR A 118 3.08 20.59 -19.36
CA TYR A 118 2.94 21.88 -20.01
C TYR A 118 2.64 21.69 -21.51
N ASN A 119 1.56 22.27 -21.99
CA ASN A 119 1.23 22.26 -23.41
C ASN A 119 2.14 23.22 -24.21
N GLU A 120 1.93 23.29 -25.53
CA GLU A 120 2.72 24.17 -26.44
C GLU A 120 2.62 25.66 -26.08
N LYS A 121 1.54 26.08 -25.46
CA LYS A 121 1.33 27.45 -24.97
C LYS A 121 1.94 27.69 -23.58
N GLY A 122 2.63 26.71 -23.01
CA GLY A 122 3.23 26.80 -21.67
C GLY A 122 2.23 26.72 -20.51
N ILE A 123 0.97 26.34 -20.76
CA ILE A 123 -0.06 26.20 -19.74
C ILE A 123 0.02 24.80 -19.11
N PRO A 124 0.12 24.66 -17.78
CA PRO A 124 0.23 23.37 -17.12
C PRO A 124 -1.13 22.70 -16.89
N GLU A 125 -1.23 21.42 -17.21
CA GLU A 125 -2.30 20.53 -16.77
C GLU A 125 -1.79 19.56 -15.71
N LYS A 126 -2.57 19.34 -14.62
CA LYS A 126 -2.22 18.41 -13.55
C LYS A 126 -2.76 17.00 -13.84
N LYS A 127 -2.37 16.42 -14.96
CA LYS A 127 -2.83 15.08 -15.42
C LYS A 127 -1.68 14.10 -15.68
N GLY A 128 -0.45 14.54 -15.55
CA GLY A 128 0.71 13.72 -15.87
C GLY A 128 1.08 12.75 -14.77
N VAL A 129 1.92 11.80 -15.17
CA VAL A 129 2.65 10.84 -14.32
C VAL A 129 4.14 11.02 -14.64
N GLY A 130 5.00 10.99 -13.64
CA GLY A 130 6.44 11.04 -13.80
C GLY A 130 6.96 9.88 -14.64
N MET A 131 7.98 10.08 -15.42
CA MET A 131 8.40 9.10 -16.42
C MET A 131 8.82 7.76 -15.81
N PHE A 132 9.66 7.79 -14.78
CA PHE A 132 10.02 6.58 -14.03
C PHE A 132 8.82 5.97 -13.31
N ALA A 133 8.02 6.79 -12.63
CA ALA A 133 6.85 6.30 -11.90
C ALA A 133 5.86 5.57 -12.81
N ARG A 134 5.65 6.07 -14.05
CA ARG A 134 4.80 5.41 -15.06
C ARG A 134 5.34 4.02 -15.40
N ILE A 135 6.61 3.93 -15.81
CA ILE A 135 7.26 2.67 -16.20
C ILE A 135 7.27 1.70 -15.03
N PHE A 136 7.54 2.19 -13.81
CA PHE A 136 7.52 1.38 -12.61
C PHE A 136 6.13 0.79 -12.32
N MET A 137 5.08 1.60 -12.36
CA MET A 137 3.71 1.14 -12.08
C MET A 137 3.16 0.21 -13.16
N GLU A 138 3.57 0.40 -14.42
CA GLU A 138 3.25 -0.52 -15.53
C GLU A 138 3.94 -1.87 -15.35
N HIS A 139 5.20 -1.86 -14.90
CA HIS A 139 5.98 -3.07 -14.67
C HIS A 139 5.53 -3.84 -13.42
N PHE A 140 5.16 -3.13 -12.35
CA PHE A 140 4.71 -3.69 -11.07
C PHE A 140 3.24 -3.35 -10.75
N PRO A 141 2.25 -3.83 -11.54
CA PRO A 141 0.85 -3.38 -11.42
C PRO A 141 0.17 -3.76 -10.11
N LEU A 142 0.68 -4.77 -9.41
CA LEU A 142 0.13 -5.25 -8.14
C LEU A 142 0.87 -4.68 -6.91
N LEU A 143 2.00 -4.01 -7.13
CA LEU A 143 2.79 -3.47 -6.02
C LEU A 143 2.08 -2.24 -5.39
N PRO A 144 1.95 -2.18 -4.07
CA PRO A 144 1.50 -0.98 -3.39
C PRO A 144 2.43 0.21 -3.68
N VAL A 145 1.87 1.30 -4.16
CA VAL A 145 2.59 2.56 -4.35
C VAL A 145 1.86 3.72 -3.70
N GLU A 146 2.61 4.73 -3.22
CA GLU A 146 2.06 5.96 -2.67
C GLU A 146 3.08 7.12 -2.81
N GLU A 147 2.64 8.36 -2.62
CA GLU A 147 3.49 9.55 -2.60
C GLU A 147 3.71 10.08 -1.18
N ASP A 148 4.90 10.68 -0.93
CA ASP A 148 5.23 11.34 0.33
C ASP A 148 4.13 12.28 0.81
N GLY A 149 3.64 13.16 -0.06
CA GLY A 149 2.59 14.11 0.29
C GLY A 149 1.26 13.47 0.67
N ARG A 150 0.91 12.32 0.07
CA ARG A 150 -0.32 11.59 0.35
C ARG A 150 -0.23 10.73 1.61
N LEU A 151 0.97 10.33 2.01
CA LEU A 151 1.19 9.64 3.29
C LEU A 151 0.89 10.53 4.53
N HIS A 152 0.70 11.84 4.35
CA HIS A 152 0.21 12.71 5.42
C HIS A 152 -1.31 12.62 5.62
N ASP A 153 -2.08 12.11 4.65
CA ASP A 153 -3.47 11.68 4.88
C ASP A 153 -3.48 10.34 5.60
N ILE A 154 -4.09 10.32 6.80
CA ILE A 154 -4.06 9.15 7.70
C ILE A 154 -4.71 7.94 7.06
N ARG A 155 -5.81 8.11 6.31
CA ARG A 155 -6.53 6.99 5.66
C ARG A 155 -5.74 6.41 4.48
N LEU A 156 -5.05 7.25 3.71
CA LEU A 156 -4.18 6.80 2.63
C LEU A 156 -2.96 6.08 3.18
N ARG A 157 -2.37 6.64 4.24
CA ARG A 157 -1.25 6.06 4.98
C ARG A 157 -1.59 4.66 5.50
N GLU A 158 -2.72 4.53 6.21
CA GLU A 158 -3.17 3.25 6.74
C GLU A 158 -3.38 2.22 5.61
N ASN A 159 -4.08 2.59 4.54
CA ASN A 159 -4.31 1.70 3.41
C ASN A 159 -3.00 1.25 2.74
N PHE A 160 -2.05 2.18 2.53
CA PHE A 160 -0.75 1.84 1.95
C PHE A 160 0.03 0.86 2.84
N ILE A 161 0.14 1.17 4.13
CA ILE A 161 0.88 0.32 5.08
C ILE A 161 0.23 -1.05 5.22
N GLU A 162 -1.08 -1.13 5.34
CA GLU A 162 -1.80 -2.41 5.39
C GLU A 162 -1.52 -3.27 4.15
N ARG A 163 -1.46 -2.65 2.96
CA ARG A 163 -1.16 -3.34 1.69
C ARG A 163 0.26 -3.87 1.64
N ILE A 164 1.27 -3.13 2.10
CA ILE A 164 2.67 -3.62 2.10
C ILE A 164 2.84 -4.81 3.06
N PHE A 165 2.24 -4.76 4.26
CA PHE A 165 2.27 -5.88 5.19
C PHE A 165 1.49 -7.10 4.67
N ALA A 166 0.36 -6.88 4.00
CA ALA A 166 -0.41 -7.95 3.38
C ALA A 166 0.36 -8.61 2.22
N LEU A 167 1.07 -7.81 1.40
CA LEU A 167 1.90 -8.33 0.33
C LEU A 167 3.11 -9.10 0.85
N LYS A 168 3.75 -8.66 1.95
CA LYS A 168 4.84 -9.44 2.60
C LYS A 168 4.32 -10.81 3.02
N ARG A 169 3.21 -10.88 3.76
CA ARG A 169 2.59 -12.16 4.14
C ARG A 169 2.22 -13.05 2.95
N TRP A 170 1.80 -12.44 1.84
CA TRP A 170 1.55 -13.18 0.60
C TRP A 170 2.84 -13.76 0.01
N ARG A 171 3.93 -12.99 -0.01
CA ARG A 171 5.23 -13.47 -0.51
C ARG A 171 5.76 -14.60 0.34
N ASP A 172 5.73 -14.46 1.66
CA ASP A 172 6.13 -15.53 2.60
C ASP A 172 5.36 -16.83 2.33
N LEU A 173 4.07 -16.72 2.01
CA LEU A 173 3.27 -17.88 1.60
C LEU A 173 3.75 -18.50 0.29
N VAL A 174 4.15 -17.66 -0.70
CA VAL A 174 4.53 -18.10 -2.06
C VAL A 174 5.93 -18.70 -2.09
N ASP A 175 6.86 -18.18 -1.28
CA ASP A 175 8.25 -18.62 -1.20
C ASP A 175 8.37 -20.02 -0.57
N GLU A 176 7.42 -20.36 0.28
CA GLU A 176 7.26 -21.71 0.75
C GLU A 176 6.56 -22.61 -0.30
N LYS A 177 6.36 -23.89 0.00
CA LYS A 177 5.70 -24.82 -0.91
C LYS A 177 4.25 -24.42 -1.22
N ARG A 178 3.98 -24.09 -2.46
CA ARG A 178 2.61 -23.75 -2.94
C ARG A 178 1.70 -24.96 -2.85
N SER A 179 0.67 -24.87 -2.02
CA SER A 179 -0.38 -25.89 -1.92
C SER A 179 -1.76 -25.29 -1.75
N ARG A 180 -2.79 -26.00 -2.17
CA ARG A 180 -4.17 -25.55 -2.00
C ARG A 180 -4.53 -25.33 -0.53
N GLY A 181 -4.11 -26.22 0.36
CA GLY A 181 -4.37 -26.11 1.81
C GLY A 181 -3.78 -24.84 2.43
N ARG A 182 -2.57 -24.47 2.04
CA ARG A 182 -1.93 -23.23 2.51
C ARG A 182 -2.66 -21.98 2.02
N LEU A 183 -3.10 -21.97 0.77
CA LEU A 183 -3.90 -20.87 0.26
C LEU A 183 -5.25 -20.74 0.99
N VAL A 184 -5.92 -21.86 1.28
CA VAL A 184 -7.15 -21.86 2.08
C VAL A 184 -6.89 -21.30 3.48
N ALA A 185 -5.80 -21.70 4.12
CA ALA A 185 -5.40 -21.17 5.44
C ALA A 185 -5.14 -19.66 5.38
N PHE A 186 -4.36 -19.20 4.39
CA PHE A 186 -4.10 -17.77 4.17
C PHE A 186 -5.40 -16.98 3.95
N HIS A 187 -6.29 -17.46 3.09
CA HIS A 187 -7.58 -16.83 2.86
C HIS A 187 -8.41 -16.76 4.15
N THR A 188 -8.44 -17.85 4.92
CA THR A 188 -9.17 -17.92 6.19
C THR A 188 -8.67 -16.86 7.17
N GLN A 189 -7.36 -16.69 7.29
CA GLN A 189 -6.73 -15.68 8.16
C GLN A 189 -6.99 -14.24 7.70
N HIS A 190 -7.11 -14.02 6.38
CA HIS A 190 -7.29 -12.69 5.78
C HIS A 190 -8.76 -12.35 5.46
N LYS A 191 -9.70 -13.26 5.72
CA LYS A 191 -11.11 -13.12 5.30
C LYS A 191 -11.75 -11.83 5.81
N LEU A 192 -11.57 -11.49 7.09
CA LEU A 192 -12.16 -10.28 7.67
C LEU A 192 -11.44 -9.01 7.17
N LEU A 193 -10.13 -9.08 6.91
CA LEU A 193 -9.39 -7.99 6.28
C LEU A 193 -9.95 -7.71 4.88
N ILE A 194 -10.09 -8.74 4.05
CA ILE A 194 -10.65 -8.60 2.70
C ILE A 194 -12.07 -8.03 2.75
N LEU A 195 -12.89 -8.48 3.70
CA LEU A 195 -14.26 -7.99 3.89
C LEU A 195 -14.31 -6.51 4.24
N SER A 196 -13.36 -5.99 5.04
CA SER A 196 -13.27 -4.57 5.40
C SER A 196 -12.95 -3.67 4.20
N HIS A 197 -12.33 -4.21 3.16
CA HIS A 197 -12.07 -3.48 1.92
C HIS A 197 -13.22 -3.57 0.91
N GLY A 198 -13.89 -4.73 0.79
CA GLY A 198 -14.99 -4.85 -0.19
C GLY A 198 -15.70 -6.19 -0.17
N HIS A 199 -17.02 -6.13 0.03
CA HIS A 199 -17.88 -7.32 0.04
C HIS A 199 -17.85 -8.09 -1.31
N LYS A 200 -17.81 -7.37 -2.45
CA LYS A 200 -17.74 -7.99 -3.79
C LYS A 200 -16.48 -8.85 -3.91
N HIS A 201 -15.31 -8.29 -3.60
CA HIS A 201 -14.03 -9.01 -3.69
C HIS A 201 -13.95 -10.15 -2.69
N SER A 202 -14.49 -9.97 -1.47
CA SER A 202 -14.58 -11.05 -0.47
C SER A 202 -15.36 -12.26 -1.01
N ARG A 203 -16.47 -12.03 -1.73
CA ARG A 203 -17.25 -13.11 -2.36
C ARG A 203 -16.49 -13.78 -3.49
N ILE A 204 -15.85 -13.00 -4.38
CA ILE A 204 -15.09 -13.53 -5.53
C ILE A 204 -13.93 -14.40 -5.04
N LEU A 205 -13.13 -13.89 -4.07
CA LEU A 205 -12.01 -14.64 -3.49
C LEU A 205 -12.49 -15.90 -2.74
N GLY A 206 -13.62 -15.80 -2.01
CA GLY A 206 -14.22 -16.94 -1.34
C GLY A 206 -14.65 -18.03 -2.33
N LYS A 207 -15.26 -17.66 -3.47
CA LYS A 207 -15.62 -18.59 -4.54
C LYS A 207 -14.36 -19.23 -5.15
N LEU A 208 -13.34 -18.45 -5.50
CA LEU A 208 -12.08 -18.95 -6.04
C LEU A 208 -11.43 -20.00 -5.12
N VAL A 209 -11.44 -19.74 -3.80
CA VAL A 209 -10.90 -20.68 -2.82
C VAL A 209 -11.76 -21.93 -2.66
N ALA A 210 -13.09 -21.80 -2.73
CA ALA A 210 -14.00 -22.95 -2.70
C ALA A 210 -13.79 -23.88 -3.91
N GLU A 211 -13.49 -23.32 -5.07
CA GLU A 211 -13.20 -24.02 -6.33
C GLU A 211 -11.71 -24.44 -6.47
N ALA A 212 -10.87 -24.22 -5.45
CA ALA A 212 -9.42 -24.45 -5.52
C ALA A 212 -9.04 -25.91 -5.92
N LYS A 213 -9.91 -26.89 -5.66
CA LYS A 213 -9.65 -28.30 -6.01
C LYS A 213 -9.60 -28.51 -7.54
N SER A 214 -10.35 -27.74 -8.31
CA SER A 214 -10.42 -27.84 -9.77
C SER A 214 -9.35 -27.03 -10.52
N ILE A 215 -8.59 -26.17 -9.79
CA ILE A 215 -7.59 -25.28 -10.39
C ILE A 215 -6.19 -25.73 -9.95
N SER A 216 -5.22 -25.71 -10.89
CA SER A 216 -3.85 -26.01 -10.54
C SER A 216 -3.26 -24.92 -9.63
N PRO A 217 -2.38 -25.23 -8.64
CA PRO A 217 -1.73 -24.21 -7.82
C PRO A 217 -0.98 -23.15 -8.64
N LYS A 218 -0.40 -23.55 -9.77
CA LYS A 218 0.32 -22.66 -10.70
C LYS A 218 -0.59 -21.57 -11.30
N GLN A 219 -1.87 -21.86 -11.52
CA GLN A 219 -2.86 -20.90 -12.01
C GLN A 219 -3.59 -20.20 -10.87
N LEU A 220 -3.87 -20.91 -9.78
CA LEU A 220 -4.65 -20.42 -8.65
C LEU A 220 -3.97 -19.27 -7.89
N TYR A 221 -2.66 -19.39 -7.65
CA TYR A 221 -1.91 -18.40 -6.87
C TYR A 221 -1.84 -17.03 -7.54
N PRO A 222 -1.48 -16.90 -8.83
CA PRO A 222 -1.50 -15.60 -9.52
C PRO A 222 -2.90 -14.97 -9.60
N GLN A 223 -3.96 -15.79 -9.83
CA GLN A 223 -5.33 -15.29 -9.86
C GLN A 223 -5.76 -14.76 -8.47
N TYR A 224 -5.43 -15.51 -7.42
CA TYR A 224 -5.73 -15.07 -6.06
C TYR A 224 -4.97 -13.80 -5.71
N GLN A 225 -3.68 -13.70 -6.01
CA GLN A 225 -2.86 -12.51 -5.77
C GLN A 225 -3.44 -11.26 -6.43
N ALA A 226 -3.81 -11.36 -7.71
CA ALA A 226 -4.38 -10.24 -8.45
C ALA A 226 -5.66 -9.72 -7.78
N LEU A 227 -6.60 -10.60 -7.48
CA LEU A 227 -7.87 -10.27 -6.82
C LEU A 227 -7.67 -9.77 -5.38
N PHE A 228 -6.71 -10.35 -4.64
CA PHE A 228 -6.38 -9.95 -3.28
C PHE A 228 -5.82 -8.53 -3.24
N MET A 229 -4.83 -8.23 -4.07
CA MET A 229 -4.23 -6.89 -4.14
C MET A 229 -5.21 -5.86 -4.71
N GLU A 230 -6.09 -6.24 -5.65
CA GLU A 230 -7.17 -5.38 -6.13
C GLU A 230 -8.18 -5.05 -5.02
N ALA A 231 -8.57 -6.05 -4.23
CA ALA A 231 -9.45 -5.84 -3.07
C ALA A 231 -8.86 -4.82 -2.10
N LEU A 232 -7.57 -4.96 -1.76
CA LEU A 232 -6.87 -4.10 -0.81
C LEU A 232 -6.61 -2.67 -1.34
N LYS A 233 -6.69 -2.42 -2.65
CA LYS A 233 -6.68 -1.05 -3.21
C LYS A 233 -7.91 -0.23 -2.78
N LEU A 234 -9.03 -0.89 -2.48
CA LEU A 234 -10.24 -0.22 -2.00
C LEU A 234 -10.03 0.26 -0.56
N LYS A 235 -10.36 1.51 -0.30
CA LYS A 235 -10.28 2.05 1.07
C LYS A 235 -11.35 1.42 1.96
N THR A 236 -10.98 1.16 3.20
CA THR A 236 -11.93 0.86 4.28
C THR A 236 -12.78 2.09 4.58
N THR A 237 -13.96 1.89 5.13
CA THR A 237 -14.87 2.95 5.57
C THR A 237 -15.47 2.55 6.92
N VAL A 238 -15.94 3.52 7.68
CA VAL A 238 -16.63 3.26 8.95
C VAL A 238 -17.71 2.19 8.78
N LYS A 239 -18.57 2.32 7.75
CA LYS A 239 -19.64 1.35 7.47
C LYS A 239 -19.11 -0.08 7.24
N LYS A 240 -17.99 -0.23 6.50
CA LYS A 240 -17.38 -1.54 6.24
C LYS A 240 -16.76 -2.12 7.51
N ASN A 241 -16.09 -1.29 8.31
CA ASN A 241 -15.52 -1.73 9.60
C ASN A 241 -16.61 -2.14 10.58
N ILE A 242 -17.72 -1.40 10.69
CA ILE A 242 -18.88 -1.77 11.49
C ILE A 242 -19.42 -3.15 11.07
N ASN A 243 -19.55 -3.39 9.76
CA ASN A 243 -19.97 -4.71 9.26
C ASN A 243 -19.02 -5.84 9.74
N VAL A 244 -17.70 -5.60 9.68
CA VAL A 244 -16.71 -6.60 10.15
C VAL A 244 -16.81 -6.79 11.68
N LEU A 245 -16.94 -5.71 12.46
CA LEU A 245 -17.11 -5.77 13.92
C LEU A 245 -18.35 -6.56 14.31
N GLN A 246 -19.48 -6.34 13.63
CA GLN A 246 -20.72 -7.10 13.83
C GLN A 246 -20.56 -8.58 13.47
N HIS A 247 -19.86 -8.89 12.38
CA HIS A 247 -19.51 -10.28 12.05
C HIS A 247 -18.67 -10.93 13.16
N MET A 248 -17.65 -10.23 13.70
CA MET A 248 -16.85 -10.76 14.81
C MET A 248 -17.69 -10.98 16.07
N MET A 249 -18.55 -10.02 16.44
CA MET A 249 -19.46 -10.17 17.58
C MET A 249 -20.35 -11.40 17.43
N GLY A 250 -20.77 -11.75 16.22
CA GLY A 250 -21.59 -12.93 15.94
C GLY A 250 -20.94 -14.27 16.35
N TYR A 251 -19.61 -14.34 16.43
CA TYR A 251 -18.91 -15.55 16.92
C TYR A 251 -19.09 -15.76 18.41
N PHE A 252 -19.42 -14.72 19.16
CA PHE A 252 -19.63 -14.77 20.61
C PHE A 252 -21.10 -14.89 21.02
N LYS A 253 -22.04 -15.03 20.08
CA LYS A 253 -23.49 -14.96 20.33
C LYS A 253 -24.02 -15.90 21.45
N LYS A 254 -23.29 -17.00 21.74
CA LYS A 254 -23.64 -17.97 22.80
C LYS A 254 -22.86 -17.75 24.11
N GLN A 255 -21.91 -16.83 24.12
CA GLN A 255 -20.95 -16.65 25.22
C GLN A 255 -21.10 -15.29 25.90
N LEU A 256 -21.46 -14.23 25.16
CA LEU A 256 -21.66 -12.88 25.69
C LEU A 256 -22.92 -12.85 26.60
N SER A 257 -22.77 -12.20 27.74
CA SER A 257 -23.91 -11.78 28.55
C SER A 257 -24.69 -10.65 27.81
N ALA A 258 -25.89 -10.31 28.34
CA ALA A 258 -26.69 -9.21 27.82
C ALA A 258 -25.93 -7.88 27.93
N ASP A 259 -25.28 -7.64 29.06
CA ASP A 259 -24.53 -6.40 29.33
C ASP A 259 -23.29 -6.27 28.41
N GLU A 260 -22.52 -7.35 28.25
CA GLU A 260 -21.34 -7.38 27.33
C GLU A 260 -21.74 -7.14 25.88
N LYS A 261 -22.89 -7.69 25.46
CA LYS A 261 -23.43 -7.46 24.12
C LYS A 261 -23.85 -6.00 23.95
N GLN A 262 -24.48 -5.43 24.98
CA GLN A 262 -24.89 -4.02 24.95
C GLN A 262 -23.67 -3.09 24.90
N GLU A 263 -22.63 -3.35 25.72
CA GLU A 263 -21.37 -2.61 25.72
C GLU A 263 -20.70 -2.60 24.33
N LEU A 264 -20.65 -3.76 23.65
CA LEU A 264 -20.13 -3.85 22.29
C LEU A 264 -20.94 -3.03 21.30
N LEU A 265 -22.28 -3.11 21.36
CA LEU A 265 -23.16 -2.36 20.46
C LEU A 265 -23.05 -0.85 20.68
N GLU A 266 -22.95 -0.38 21.90
CA GLU A 266 -22.73 1.02 22.26
C GLU A 266 -21.37 1.51 21.75
N THR A 267 -20.31 0.73 21.96
CA THR A 267 -18.96 1.04 21.45
C THR A 267 -18.94 1.10 19.91
N PHE A 268 -19.63 0.17 19.22
CA PHE A 268 -19.76 0.22 17.76
C PHE A 268 -20.53 1.45 17.28
N ASN A 269 -21.55 1.86 18.03
CA ASN A 269 -22.33 3.06 17.73
C ASN A 269 -21.47 4.32 17.91
N GLN A 270 -20.73 4.44 19.00
CA GLN A 270 -19.79 5.56 19.23
C GLN A 270 -18.74 5.68 18.11
N TYR A 271 -18.20 4.52 17.64
CA TYR A 271 -17.30 4.50 16.50
C TYR A 271 -18.01 4.92 15.20
N ARG A 272 -19.26 4.48 14.99
CA ARG A 272 -20.05 4.86 13.81
C ARG A 272 -20.29 6.36 13.73
N GLU A 273 -20.57 6.99 14.87
CA GLU A 273 -20.81 8.44 15.00
C GLU A 273 -19.52 9.27 15.02
N GLY A 274 -18.33 8.63 15.04
CA GLY A 274 -17.03 9.32 15.02
C GLY A 274 -16.57 9.84 16.39
N TYR A 275 -17.20 9.42 17.49
CA TYR A 275 -16.77 9.84 18.82
C TYR A 275 -15.51 9.12 19.31
N ILE A 276 -15.24 7.93 18.80
CA ILE A 276 -14.08 7.13 19.16
C ILE A 276 -13.42 6.53 17.90
N PRO A 277 -12.08 6.32 17.90
CA PRO A 277 -11.37 5.69 16.79
C PRO A 277 -11.59 4.17 16.75
N LEU A 278 -11.29 3.56 15.58
CA LEU A 278 -11.45 2.12 15.33
C LEU A 278 -10.72 1.22 16.34
N ILE A 279 -9.60 1.69 16.87
CA ILE A 279 -8.81 0.91 17.83
C ILE A 279 -9.61 0.56 19.10
N VAL A 280 -10.57 1.41 19.52
CA VAL A 280 -11.35 1.19 20.74
C VAL A 280 -12.25 -0.06 20.60
N PRO A 281 -13.19 -0.16 19.63
CA PRO A 281 -13.98 -1.37 19.44
C PRO A 281 -13.13 -2.60 19.12
N LEU A 282 -11.98 -2.43 18.43
CA LEU A 282 -11.06 -3.56 18.19
C LEU A 282 -10.41 -4.07 19.47
N THR A 283 -10.06 -3.19 20.41
CA THR A 283 -9.49 -3.59 21.70
C THR A 283 -10.50 -4.38 22.52
N LEU A 284 -11.76 -3.93 22.53
CA LEU A 284 -12.85 -4.64 23.22
C LEU A 284 -13.12 -6.02 22.58
N ILE A 285 -13.16 -6.10 21.24
CA ILE A 285 -13.26 -7.39 20.54
C ILE A 285 -12.07 -8.31 20.88
N LYS A 286 -10.84 -7.80 20.90
CA LYS A 286 -9.65 -8.59 21.28
C LYS A 286 -9.74 -9.12 22.72
N HIS A 287 -10.28 -8.32 23.64
CA HIS A 287 -10.55 -8.75 25.00
C HIS A 287 -11.47 -9.98 25.02
N TYR A 288 -12.60 -9.94 24.30
CA TYR A 288 -13.52 -11.07 24.21
C TYR A 288 -12.96 -12.26 23.44
N VAL A 289 -12.11 -12.04 22.43
CA VAL A 289 -11.37 -13.12 21.76
C VAL A 289 -10.47 -13.87 22.73
N GLY A 290 -9.81 -13.17 23.65
CA GLY A 290 -9.02 -13.77 24.73
C GLY A 290 -9.88 -14.45 25.78
N LYS A 291 -10.89 -13.75 26.31
CA LYS A 291 -11.78 -14.21 27.37
C LYS A 291 -12.51 -15.51 27.00
N TYR A 292 -13.01 -15.63 25.79
CA TYR A 292 -13.80 -16.75 25.30
C TYR A 292 -13.03 -17.73 24.41
N ASP A 293 -11.71 -17.58 24.34
CA ASP A 293 -10.81 -18.46 23.60
C ASP A 293 -11.27 -18.75 22.15
N GLN A 294 -11.62 -17.71 21.39
CA GLN A 294 -12.13 -17.86 20.04
C GLN A 294 -11.04 -18.14 18.99
N PRO A 295 -10.80 -19.41 18.61
CA PRO A 295 -9.63 -19.80 17.82
C PRO A 295 -9.67 -19.21 16.40
N TYR A 296 -10.86 -19.10 15.79
CA TYR A 296 -11.00 -18.50 14.46
C TYR A 296 -10.64 -17.02 14.47
N LEU A 297 -11.10 -16.25 15.46
CA LEU A 297 -10.82 -14.83 15.53
C LEU A 297 -9.38 -14.53 15.94
N LYS A 298 -8.76 -15.38 16.78
CA LYS A 298 -7.35 -15.23 17.18
C LYS A 298 -6.40 -15.17 15.99
N GLN A 299 -6.67 -15.91 14.92
CA GLN A 299 -5.83 -15.94 13.73
C GLN A 299 -6.16 -14.86 12.69
N GLN A 300 -7.19 -14.02 12.92
CA GLN A 300 -7.60 -13.02 11.94
C GLN A 300 -6.62 -11.86 11.86
N VAL A 301 -6.02 -11.68 10.68
CA VAL A 301 -5.08 -10.59 10.37
C VAL A 301 -5.74 -9.22 10.55
N TYR A 302 -7.05 -9.11 10.35
CA TYR A 302 -7.78 -7.86 10.59
C TYR A 302 -7.60 -7.30 12.00
N LEU A 303 -7.40 -8.14 13.01
CA LEU A 303 -7.16 -7.68 14.39
C LEU A 303 -5.77 -7.07 14.56
N ASN A 304 -4.75 -7.58 13.83
CA ASN A 304 -3.37 -7.12 13.91
C ASN A 304 -2.75 -7.09 12.49
N PRO A 305 -3.16 -6.19 11.59
CA PRO A 305 -2.70 -6.18 10.20
C PRO A 305 -1.26 -5.65 10.04
N HIS A 306 -0.79 -4.87 10.98
CA HIS A 306 0.53 -4.24 11.06
C HIS A 306 0.90 -4.00 12.54
N PRO A 307 2.17 -3.66 12.87
CA PRO A 307 2.58 -3.31 14.23
C PRO A 307 1.73 -2.19 14.82
N ILE A 308 1.34 -2.34 16.09
CA ILE A 308 0.49 -1.36 16.79
C ILE A 308 1.21 -0.03 17.03
N GLU A 309 2.51 -0.06 17.11
CA GLU A 309 3.40 1.09 17.29
C GLU A 309 3.28 2.11 16.15
N LEU A 310 2.82 1.70 14.98
CA LEU A 310 2.52 2.59 13.86
C LEU A 310 1.29 3.49 14.09
N LYS A 311 0.49 3.21 15.13
CA LYS A 311 -0.66 4.02 15.60
C LYS A 311 -1.68 4.37 14.51
N LEU A 312 -1.86 3.50 13.51
CA LEU A 312 -2.64 3.81 12.30
C LEU A 312 -4.16 3.85 12.54
N ARG A 313 -4.67 3.08 13.50
CA ARG A 313 -6.11 2.97 13.79
C ARG A 313 -6.59 3.86 14.93
N ASN A 314 -5.80 4.87 15.29
CA ASN A 314 -6.02 5.75 16.44
C ASN A 314 -6.73 7.08 16.06
N HIS A 315 -7.24 7.21 14.84
CA HIS A 315 -7.97 8.39 14.39
C HIS A 315 -9.47 8.12 14.27
N ALA A 316 -10.28 9.10 14.65
CA ALA A 316 -11.73 9.10 14.52
C ALA A 316 -12.18 9.63 13.14
#